data_265e9666ae5f0e035d1052475893ae06
#
_entry.id   265e9666ae5f0e035d1052475893ae06
#
_cell.length_a   1.000
_cell.length_b   1.000
_cell.length_c   1.000
_cell.angle_alpha   90.00
_cell.angle_beta   90.00
_cell.angle_gamma   90.00
#
_symmetry.space_group_name_H-M   'P 1'
#
loop_
_entity.id
_entity.type
_entity.pdbx_description
1 polymer ?
#
loop_
_entity_poly.entity_id
_entity_poly.type
_entity_poly.pdbx_seq_one_letter_code
_entity_poly.pdbx_strand_id
1 'polypeptide(L)'
;LKSEMAKSEAPTLFQVNGPVGLANWKDYCMDLSGSELYSHLTSDDFVLKDGNAVQGIAYVIETYGIIYNKTILNDYCTMDNAVISSVDEINNFATLKAVADDIQSRLDEINDKFGYDLQGAFTSAGMDGSSDWRFKTHLANLPIYYEYKDKGITSTDAIEGTYLDNYKQIWDLYITDSTCDPALLSGKTGEDAASEFALGEAVFYQNGTWAYNDIKDNEVADEDLGMLPIYIGAEGEENQGLCTGSENYWCVNKNADPADIQATLDFMEWVVTSDTGRDALANTMGFVTPFKTFEDGYQSQNPLVLANDEYTKAGKTPVSWNFTTMPSEEWKNGVGSALLEYAQGTGDWDAVVTAFVDGWKTEYDAAHAE
;
A
#
# COMPACT_ATOMS: atom_id res chain seq x y z
N LEU A 1 -5.81 13.24 -14.48
CA LEU A 1 -5.93 14.60 -13.99
C LEU A 1 -5.48 15.64 -15.04
N LYS A 2 -4.28 15.47 -15.67
CA LYS A 2 -3.71 16.47 -16.60
C LYS A 2 -4.65 16.88 -17.74
N SER A 3 -5.34 15.93 -18.35
CA SER A 3 -6.32 16.20 -19.42
C SER A 3 -7.58 16.91 -18.91
N GLU A 4 -8.01 16.62 -17.69
CA GLU A 4 -9.18 17.26 -17.08
C GLU A 4 -8.88 18.70 -16.66
N MET A 5 -7.72 18.97 -16.08
CA MET A 5 -7.30 20.32 -15.67
C MET A 5 -7.04 21.26 -16.84
N ALA A 6 -6.85 20.73 -18.05
CA ALA A 6 -6.68 21.52 -19.28
C ALA A 6 -8.01 21.95 -19.93
N LYS A 7 -9.16 21.49 -19.42
CA LYS A 7 -10.48 21.84 -19.95
C LYS A 7 -10.93 23.22 -19.46
N SER A 8 -11.86 23.83 -20.20
CA SER A 8 -12.50 25.09 -19.79
C SER A 8 -13.33 24.95 -18.51
N GLU A 9 -13.84 23.77 -18.24
CA GLU A 9 -14.52 23.37 -17.01
C GLU A 9 -13.67 22.32 -16.29
N ALA A 10 -12.54 22.78 -15.74
CA ALA A 10 -11.64 21.93 -14.96
C ALA A 10 -12.27 21.55 -13.61
N PRO A 11 -11.98 20.37 -13.04
CA PRO A 11 -12.52 19.97 -11.75
C PRO A 11 -12.13 20.96 -10.65
N THR A 12 -13.07 21.28 -9.77
CA THR A 12 -12.84 22.14 -8.61
C THR A 12 -12.22 21.33 -7.46
N LEU A 13 -12.72 20.10 -7.22
CA LEU A 13 -12.12 19.15 -6.30
C LEU A 13 -11.27 18.15 -7.08
N PHE A 14 -10.04 17.95 -6.66
CA PHE A 14 -9.16 16.94 -7.24
C PHE A 14 -8.26 16.30 -6.18
N GLN A 15 -7.67 15.17 -6.51
CA GLN A 15 -6.77 14.43 -5.65
C GLN A 15 -5.33 14.54 -6.16
N VAL A 16 -4.40 14.63 -5.23
CA VAL A 16 -2.97 14.41 -5.46
C VAL A 16 -2.45 13.31 -4.54
N ASN A 17 -1.40 12.63 -4.99
CA ASN A 17 -0.73 11.58 -4.22
C ASN A 17 0.55 12.15 -3.60
N GLY A 18 0.46 12.51 -2.34
CA GLY A 18 1.57 12.99 -1.55
C GLY A 18 2.26 14.27 -2.07
N PRO A 19 3.44 14.61 -1.53
CA PRO A 19 4.20 15.80 -1.93
C PRO A 19 4.69 15.76 -3.38
N VAL A 20 5.02 14.60 -3.94
CA VAL A 20 5.42 14.46 -5.35
C VAL A 20 4.24 14.84 -6.26
N GLY A 21 3.04 14.36 -5.93
CA GLY A 21 1.81 14.77 -6.62
C GLY A 21 1.54 16.26 -6.46
N LEU A 22 1.71 16.80 -5.24
CA LEU A 22 1.54 18.23 -5.00
C LEU A 22 2.52 19.08 -5.81
N ALA A 23 3.79 18.70 -5.92
CA ALA A 23 4.79 19.45 -6.68
C ALA A 23 4.35 19.70 -8.13
N ASN A 24 3.62 18.78 -8.74
CA ASN A 24 3.08 18.93 -10.09
C ASN A 24 1.83 19.82 -10.17
N TRP A 25 1.12 20.01 -9.06
CA TRP A 25 -0.22 20.64 -9.07
C TRP A 25 -0.36 21.83 -8.12
N LYS A 26 0.66 22.20 -7.36
CA LYS A 26 0.61 23.28 -6.34
C LYS A 26 0.12 24.61 -6.89
N ASP A 27 0.42 24.92 -8.16
CA ASP A 27 -0.03 26.16 -8.80
C ASP A 27 -1.54 26.25 -9.00
N TYR A 28 -2.23 25.11 -8.91
CA TYR A 28 -3.70 25.03 -8.96
C TYR A 28 -4.33 24.97 -7.57
N CYS A 29 -3.57 24.64 -6.53
CA CYS A 29 -4.11 24.40 -5.20
C CYS A 29 -4.43 25.70 -4.46
N MET A 30 -5.62 25.72 -3.84
CA MET A 30 -6.05 26.76 -2.90
C MET A 30 -5.42 26.50 -1.53
N ASP A 31 -5.16 27.57 -0.77
CA ASP A 31 -4.83 27.46 0.66
C ASP A 31 -6.09 27.12 1.47
N LEU A 32 -6.09 25.94 2.09
CA LEU A 32 -7.18 25.39 2.89
C LEU A 32 -7.02 25.63 4.40
N SER A 33 -5.99 26.36 4.84
CA SER A 33 -5.71 26.58 6.26
C SER A 33 -6.84 27.30 7.00
N GLY A 34 -7.67 28.05 6.30
CA GLY A 34 -8.88 28.71 6.84
C GLY A 34 -10.18 27.94 6.64
N SER A 35 -10.16 26.70 6.12
CA SER A 35 -11.36 25.92 5.87
C SER A 35 -11.87 25.22 7.13
N GLU A 36 -13.19 25.02 7.21
CA GLU A 36 -13.79 24.20 8.28
C GLU A 36 -13.27 22.76 8.23
N LEU A 37 -13.05 22.20 7.04
CA LEU A 37 -12.48 20.85 6.88
C LEU A 37 -11.14 20.70 7.62
N TYR A 38 -10.24 21.68 7.49
CA TYR A 38 -8.96 21.68 8.19
C TYR A 38 -9.11 21.66 9.71
N SER A 39 -10.13 22.36 10.24
CA SER A 39 -10.39 22.41 11.68
C SER A 39 -10.80 21.05 12.28
N HIS A 40 -11.33 20.14 11.46
CA HIS A 40 -11.75 18.81 11.87
C HIS A 40 -10.61 17.79 11.92
N LEU A 41 -9.42 18.10 11.40
CA LEU A 41 -8.29 17.15 11.42
C LEU A 41 -7.83 16.81 12.86
N THR A 42 -7.42 15.57 13.04
CA THR A 42 -6.84 15.07 14.31
C THR A 42 -5.40 15.53 14.52
N SER A 43 -4.65 15.75 13.43
CA SER A 43 -3.25 16.19 13.44
C SER A 43 -2.89 16.94 12.15
N ASP A 44 -1.91 17.83 12.25
CA ASP A 44 -1.27 18.50 11.12
C ASP A 44 -0.40 17.57 10.26
N ASP A 45 -0.20 16.31 10.68
CA ASP A 45 0.51 15.31 9.87
C ASP A 45 -0.31 14.88 8.63
N PHE A 46 -1.61 15.19 8.61
CA PHE A 46 -2.52 14.84 7.52
C PHE A 46 -2.73 15.96 6.49
N VAL A 47 -1.77 16.88 6.35
CA VAL A 47 -1.83 17.93 5.34
C VAL A 47 -0.59 17.97 4.47
N LEU A 48 -0.77 18.42 3.23
CA LEU A 48 0.33 18.84 2.36
C LEU A 48 0.49 20.36 2.44
N LYS A 49 1.71 20.82 2.67
CA LYS A 49 2.04 22.25 2.78
C LYS A 49 2.99 22.71 1.68
N ASP A 50 2.78 23.94 1.21
CA ASP A 50 3.78 24.72 0.47
C ASP A 50 4.03 26.00 1.27
N GLY A 51 5.19 26.07 1.92
CA GLY A 51 5.46 27.08 2.94
C GLY A 51 4.47 26.97 4.11
N ASN A 52 3.69 28.03 4.35
CA ASN A 52 2.65 28.05 5.40
C ASN A 52 1.25 27.67 4.87
N ALA A 53 1.07 27.56 3.57
CA ALA A 53 -0.22 27.24 2.96
C ALA A 53 -0.52 25.75 3.05
N VAL A 54 -1.74 25.39 3.46
CA VAL A 54 -2.27 24.02 3.44
C VAL A 54 -2.88 23.80 2.07
N GLN A 55 -2.22 23.06 1.19
CA GLN A 55 -2.64 22.87 -0.18
C GLN A 55 -3.35 21.53 -0.45
N GLY A 56 -3.27 20.59 0.50
CA GLY A 56 -3.98 19.33 0.42
C GLY A 56 -4.32 18.82 1.81
N ILE A 57 -5.47 18.17 1.95
CA ILE A 57 -5.95 17.56 3.19
C ILE A 57 -6.18 16.08 2.93
N ALA A 58 -5.52 15.20 3.70
CA ALA A 58 -5.75 13.76 3.66
C ALA A 58 -7.20 13.45 4.04
N TYR A 59 -7.83 12.53 3.33
CA TYR A 59 -9.18 12.11 3.64
C TYR A 59 -9.28 10.65 4.07
N VAL A 60 -8.18 9.90 3.95
CA VAL A 60 -8.11 8.48 4.30
C VAL A 60 -6.76 8.16 4.90
N ILE A 61 -6.75 7.30 5.93
CA ILE A 61 -5.59 6.61 6.44
C ILE A 61 -5.68 5.18 5.95
N GLU A 62 -4.67 4.72 5.26
CA GLU A 62 -4.65 3.40 4.65
C GLU A 62 -3.55 2.54 5.25
N THR A 63 -3.77 1.23 5.19
CA THR A 63 -2.84 0.24 5.72
C THR A 63 -2.65 -0.85 4.70
N TYR A 64 -1.42 -1.34 4.53
CA TYR A 64 -1.11 -2.48 3.69
C TYR A 64 -0.15 -3.45 4.37
N GLY A 65 -0.19 -4.67 3.87
CA GLY A 65 0.60 -5.79 4.34
C GLY A 65 0.43 -6.98 3.40
N ILE A 66 0.43 -8.17 3.95
CA ILE A 66 0.09 -9.40 3.26
C ILE A 66 -1.28 -9.86 3.74
N ILE A 67 -2.29 -9.70 2.89
CA ILE A 67 -3.62 -10.25 3.12
C ILE A 67 -3.53 -11.78 3.04
N TYR A 68 -4.18 -12.50 3.94
CA TYR A 68 -4.18 -13.96 3.90
C TYR A 68 -5.56 -14.55 4.16
N ASN A 69 -5.80 -15.74 3.61
CA ASN A 69 -7.00 -16.53 3.87
C ASN A 69 -6.81 -17.36 5.14
N LYS A 70 -7.53 -16.97 6.21
CA LYS A 70 -7.45 -17.61 7.53
C LYS A 70 -7.86 -19.09 7.49
N THR A 71 -8.92 -19.43 6.77
CA THR A 71 -9.42 -20.80 6.71
C THR A 71 -8.40 -21.72 6.06
N ILE A 72 -7.87 -21.34 4.90
CA ILE A 72 -6.87 -22.16 4.21
C ILE A 72 -5.59 -22.29 5.06
N LEU A 73 -5.12 -21.19 5.66
CA LEU A 73 -3.89 -21.22 6.46
C LEU A 73 -4.07 -21.99 7.78
N ASN A 74 -5.24 -21.91 8.42
CA ASN A 74 -5.55 -22.72 9.59
C ASN A 74 -5.67 -24.23 9.24
N ASP A 75 -6.27 -24.59 8.12
CA ASP A 75 -6.34 -25.96 7.64
C ASP A 75 -4.95 -26.52 7.35
N TYR A 76 -4.08 -25.71 6.70
CA TYR A 76 -2.67 -26.05 6.51
C TYR A 76 -1.97 -26.37 7.85
N CYS A 77 -2.19 -25.58 8.90
CA CYS A 77 -1.63 -25.81 10.23
C CYS A 77 -2.03 -27.17 10.85
N THR A 78 -3.11 -27.79 10.35
CA THR A 78 -3.55 -29.15 10.80
C THR A 78 -2.90 -30.30 10.03
N MET A 79 -2.08 -30.01 9.03
CA MET A 79 -1.44 -31.04 8.21
C MET A 79 -0.26 -31.69 8.96
N ASP A 80 -0.02 -32.97 8.66
CA ASP A 80 1.17 -33.64 9.14
C ASP A 80 2.43 -32.94 8.59
N ASN A 81 3.36 -32.64 9.48
CA ASN A 81 4.62 -31.94 9.19
C ASN A 81 4.45 -30.51 8.63
N ALA A 82 3.34 -29.84 8.88
CA ALA A 82 3.22 -28.41 8.61
C ALA A 82 4.33 -27.64 9.35
N VAL A 83 4.85 -26.58 8.72
CA VAL A 83 5.95 -25.77 9.29
C VAL A 83 5.54 -25.08 10.58
N ILE A 84 4.27 -24.72 10.68
CA ILE A 84 3.67 -24.04 11.83
C ILE A 84 2.42 -24.78 12.32
N SER A 85 2.07 -24.60 13.58
CA SER A 85 0.84 -25.10 14.19
C SER A 85 -0.21 -24.03 14.42
N SER A 86 0.17 -22.76 14.27
CA SER A 86 -0.68 -21.57 14.39
C SER A 86 -0.15 -20.45 13.51
N VAL A 87 -1.04 -19.66 12.95
CA VAL A 87 -0.70 -18.46 12.14
C VAL A 87 0.14 -17.46 12.93
N ASP A 88 -0.04 -17.36 14.23
CA ASP A 88 0.71 -16.44 15.11
C ASP A 88 2.23 -16.72 15.15
N GLU A 89 2.66 -17.89 14.67
CA GLU A 89 4.07 -18.21 14.52
C GLU A 89 4.73 -17.47 13.34
N ILE A 90 3.95 -16.95 12.40
CA ILE A 90 4.45 -16.13 11.28
C ILE A 90 4.72 -14.71 11.80
N ASN A 91 5.88 -14.48 12.34
CA ASN A 91 6.29 -13.20 12.93
C ASN A 91 7.64 -12.68 12.40
N ASN A 92 8.18 -13.32 11.38
CA ASN A 92 9.42 -12.95 10.69
C ASN A 92 9.47 -13.54 9.29
N PHE A 93 10.39 -13.03 8.45
CA PHE A 93 10.56 -13.48 7.07
C PHE A 93 10.91 -14.98 6.95
N ALA A 94 11.77 -15.48 7.82
CA ALA A 94 12.21 -16.88 7.72
C ALA A 94 11.03 -17.85 7.89
N THR A 95 10.13 -17.57 8.84
CA THR A 95 8.92 -18.38 9.05
C THR A 95 7.92 -18.17 7.91
N LEU A 96 7.68 -16.92 7.46
CA LEU A 96 6.82 -16.64 6.31
C LEU A 96 7.28 -17.42 5.06
N LYS A 97 8.59 -17.34 4.76
CA LYS A 97 9.17 -18.04 3.61
C LYS A 97 9.02 -19.54 3.74
N ALA A 98 9.34 -20.12 4.90
CA ALA A 98 9.25 -21.57 5.11
C ALA A 98 7.80 -22.07 4.94
N VAL A 99 6.80 -21.31 5.41
CA VAL A 99 5.38 -21.62 5.23
C VAL A 99 4.97 -21.53 3.75
N ALA A 100 5.37 -20.47 3.05
CA ALA A 100 5.04 -20.30 1.64
C ALA A 100 5.69 -21.38 0.77
N ASP A 101 6.99 -21.65 0.96
CA ASP A 101 7.71 -22.74 0.26
C ASP A 101 7.02 -24.11 0.48
N ASP A 102 6.60 -24.40 1.72
CA ASP A 102 5.94 -25.68 2.03
C ASP A 102 4.55 -25.76 1.37
N ILE A 103 3.75 -24.71 1.46
CA ILE A 103 2.45 -24.63 0.77
C ILE A 103 2.64 -24.78 -0.73
N GLN A 104 3.55 -24.04 -1.35
CA GLN A 104 3.81 -24.10 -2.80
C GLN A 104 4.22 -25.51 -3.26
N SER A 105 5.02 -26.20 -2.45
CA SER A 105 5.46 -27.57 -2.76
C SER A 105 4.38 -28.63 -2.56
N ARG A 106 3.30 -28.31 -1.82
CA ARG A 106 2.24 -29.25 -1.40
C ARG A 106 0.85 -28.87 -1.90
N LEU A 107 0.75 -28.02 -2.94
CA LEU A 107 -0.55 -27.56 -3.48
C LEU A 107 -1.51 -28.72 -3.76
N ASP A 108 -1.07 -29.77 -4.47
CA ASP A 108 -1.90 -30.92 -4.79
C ASP A 108 -2.40 -31.65 -3.53
N GLU A 109 -1.54 -31.83 -2.52
CA GLU A 109 -1.89 -32.47 -1.24
C GLU A 109 -2.92 -31.65 -0.47
N ILE A 110 -2.75 -30.31 -0.42
CA ILE A 110 -3.67 -29.38 0.25
C ILE A 110 -5.03 -29.40 -0.47
N ASN A 111 -5.01 -29.28 -1.80
CA ASN A 111 -6.21 -29.28 -2.63
C ASN A 111 -7.00 -30.60 -2.48
N ASP A 112 -6.31 -31.74 -2.55
CA ASP A 112 -6.94 -33.07 -2.40
C ASP A 112 -7.52 -33.26 -0.99
N LYS A 113 -6.83 -32.80 0.04
CA LYS A 113 -7.24 -32.99 1.44
C LYS A 113 -8.43 -32.14 1.84
N PHE A 114 -8.46 -30.86 1.41
CA PHE A 114 -9.44 -29.88 1.88
C PHE A 114 -10.46 -29.47 0.81
N GLY A 115 -10.25 -29.85 -0.45
CA GLY A 115 -11.16 -29.54 -1.56
C GLY A 115 -10.98 -28.12 -2.10
N TYR A 116 -9.76 -27.56 -1.98
CA TYR A 116 -9.40 -26.26 -2.55
C TYR A 116 -8.95 -26.38 -4.01
N ASP A 117 -8.74 -25.25 -4.66
CA ASP A 117 -8.17 -25.11 -6.01
C ASP A 117 -6.98 -24.15 -6.01
N LEU A 118 -6.08 -24.33 -5.03
CA LEU A 118 -4.88 -23.50 -4.90
C LEU A 118 -3.96 -23.66 -6.10
N GLN A 119 -3.55 -22.56 -6.68
CA GLN A 119 -2.62 -22.44 -7.79
C GLN A 119 -1.24 -21.94 -7.35
N GLY A 120 -1.15 -21.31 -6.17
CA GLY A 120 0.08 -20.81 -5.59
C GLY A 120 -0.08 -20.43 -4.12
N ALA A 121 1.06 -20.29 -3.41
CA ALA A 121 1.04 -19.73 -2.06
C ALA A 121 0.67 -18.24 -2.10
N PHE A 122 1.29 -17.47 -2.99
CA PHE A 122 0.95 -16.07 -3.25
C PHE A 122 0.16 -15.91 -4.55
N THR A 123 -0.62 -14.85 -4.64
CA THR A 123 -1.16 -14.36 -5.91
C THR A 123 -0.03 -13.96 -6.86
N SER A 124 -0.33 -13.84 -8.15
CA SER A 124 0.62 -13.26 -9.11
C SER A 124 1.10 -11.89 -8.67
N ALA A 125 2.37 -11.61 -8.89
CA ALA A 125 2.94 -10.31 -8.57
C ALA A 125 2.47 -9.18 -9.49
N GLY A 126 1.80 -9.45 -10.60
CA GLY A 126 1.18 -8.46 -11.49
C GLY A 126 2.03 -7.21 -11.72
N MET A 127 2.86 -7.21 -12.78
CA MET A 127 3.83 -6.14 -13.07
C MET A 127 3.49 -5.36 -14.35
N ASP A 128 2.23 -5.38 -14.78
CA ASP A 128 1.81 -4.44 -15.81
C ASP A 128 1.93 -2.99 -15.31
N GLY A 129 2.08 -2.02 -16.20
CA GLY A 129 2.36 -0.62 -15.85
C GLY A 129 1.29 0.08 -15.01
N SER A 130 0.10 -0.55 -14.82
CA SER A 130 -0.95 -0.04 -13.95
C SER A 130 -0.90 -0.63 -12.52
N SER A 131 -0.14 -1.70 -12.31
CA SER A 131 -0.21 -2.54 -11.09
C SER A 131 1.12 -2.69 -10.35
N ASP A 132 2.23 -2.32 -10.97
CA ASP A 132 3.60 -2.45 -10.46
C ASP A 132 3.90 -1.58 -9.22
N TRP A 133 3.04 -0.59 -8.94
CA TRP A 133 3.14 0.28 -7.75
C TRP A 133 3.19 -0.50 -6.44
N ARG A 134 2.59 -1.69 -6.38
CA ARG A 134 2.63 -2.57 -5.20
C ARG A 134 4.06 -2.95 -4.82
N PHE A 135 4.97 -3.02 -5.79
CA PHE A 135 6.35 -3.49 -5.59
C PHE A 135 7.37 -2.36 -5.69
N LYS A 136 7.28 -1.50 -6.71
CA LYS A 136 8.20 -0.36 -6.89
C LYS A 136 8.00 0.77 -5.87
N THR A 137 6.83 0.81 -5.19
CA THR A 137 6.50 1.82 -4.19
C THR A 137 6.25 1.17 -2.82
N HIS A 138 5.22 0.33 -2.69
CA HIS A 138 4.80 -0.22 -1.40
C HIS A 138 5.82 -1.21 -0.83
N LEU A 139 6.29 -2.17 -1.62
CA LEU A 139 7.33 -3.08 -1.15
C LEU A 139 8.68 -2.36 -0.99
N ALA A 140 9.04 -1.46 -1.91
CA ALA A 140 10.26 -0.65 -1.83
C ALA A 140 10.32 0.25 -0.59
N ASN A 141 9.17 0.57 0.01
CA ASN A 141 9.11 1.32 1.26
C ASN A 141 9.80 0.60 2.43
N LEU A 142 9.80 -0.74 2.46
CA LEU A 142 10.37 -1.51 3.56
C LEU A 142 11.89 -1.33 3.69
N PRO A 143 12.71 -1.54 2.64
CA PRO A 143 14.15 -1.28 2.72
C PRO A 143 14.47 0.19 3.04
N ILE A 144 13.68 1.15 2.54
CA ILE A 144 13.83 2.58 2.86
C ILE A 144 13.53 2.82 4.33
N TYR A 145 12.42 2.29 4.85
CA TYR A 145 12.02 2.44 6.25
C TYR A 145 13.10 1.95 7.21
N TYR A 146 13.64 0.75 6.98
CA TYR A 146 14.67 0.18 7.86
C TYR A 146 15.99 0.95 7.79
N GLU A 147 16.41 1.39 6.60
CA GLU A 147 17.59 2.24 6.48
C GLU A 147 17.41 3.58 7.20
N TYR A 148 16.25 4.22 7.08
CA TYR A 148 15.94 5.46 7.77
C TYR A 148 15.91 5.27 9.30
N LYS A 149 15.31 4.18 9.76
CA LYS A 149 15.23 3.81 11.18
C LYS A 149 16.63 3.65 11.78
N ASP A 150 17.50 2.90 11.11
CA ASP A 150 18.88 2.66 11.60
C ASP A 150 19.71 3.94 11.65
N LYS A 151 19.52 4.83 10.68
CA LYS A 151 20.22 6.12 10.61
C LYS A 151 19.58 7.22 11.47
N GLY A 152 18.37 6.99 11.99
CA GLY A 152 17.61 8.00 12.73
C GLY A 152 17.24 9.21 11.87
N ILE A 153 16.93 9.01 10.58
CA ILE A 153 16.56 10.05 9.62
C ILE A 153 15.14 9.85 9.11
N THR A 154 14.57 10.85 8.47
CA THR A 154 13.23 10.82 7.87
C THR A 154 13.24 11.10 6.36
N SER A 155 14.39 11.47 5.80
CA SER A 155 14.62 11.68 4.37
C SER A 155 16.11 11.65 4.07
N THR A 156 16.46 11.46 2.80
CA THR A 156 17.86 11.51 2.33
C THR A 156 17.94 12.01 0.89
N ASP A 157 19.03 12.67 0.54
CA ASP A 157 19.37 13.03 -0.83
C ASP A 157 20.06 11.87 -1.59
N ALA A 158 20.53 10.86 -0.85
CA ALA A 158 21.14 9.66 -1.40
C ALA A 158 20.88 8.47 -0.47
N ILE A 159 20.21 7.46 -0.96
CA ILE A 159 19.99 6.22 -0.24
C ILE A 159 21.19 5.28 -0.41
N GLU A 160 21.55 4.53 0.61
CA GLU A 160 22.70 3.60 0.55
C GLU A 160 22.31 2.21 0.07
N GLY A 161 21.03 1.85 0.19
CA GLY A 161 20.52 0.54 -0.20
C GLY A 161 20.91 -0.58 0.77
N THR A 162 21.08 -0.26 2.05
CA THR A 162 21.51 -1.20 3.10
C THR A 162 20.66 -2.46 3.17
N TYR A 163 19.35 -2.37 2.86
CA TYR A 163 18.37 -3.46 2.93
C TYR A 163 17.96 -4.00 1.56
N LEU A 164 18.77 -3.85 0.51
CA LEU A 164 18.41 -4.35 -0.83
C LEU A 164 18.51 -5.87 -0.95
N ASP A 165 19.35 -6.54 -0.17
CA ASP A 165 19.34 -8.01 -0.07
C ASP A 165 18.05 -8.52 0.58
N ASN A 166 17.52 -7.78 1.56
CA ASN A 166 16.23 -8.05 2.19
C ASN A 166 15.07 -7.82 1.20
N TYR A 167 15.15 -6.76 0.39
CA TYR A 167 14.19 -6.50 -0.68
C TYR A 167 14.20 -7.61 -1.73
N LYS A 168 15.40 -8.09 -2.09
CA LYS A 168 15.56 -9.22 -3.02
C LYS A 168 14.85 -10.46 -2.51
N GLN A 169 15.09 -10.86 -1.27
CA GLN A 169 14.58 -12.14 -0.77
C GLN A 169 13.04 -12.16 -0.66
N ILE A 170 12.37 -11.05 -0.31
CA ILE A 170 10.91 -11.00 -0.33
C ILE A 170 10.38 -10.92 -1.76
N TRP A 171 11.06 -10.22 -2.67
CA TRP A 171 10.70 -10.21 -4.09
C TRP A 171 10.85 -11.59 -4.71
N ASP A 172 11.97 -12.30 -4.45
CA ASP A 172 12.16 -13.68 -4.89
C ASP A 172 11.01 -14.58 -4.43
N LEU A 173 10.59 -14.47 -3.16
CA LEU A 173 9.47 -15.24 -2.62
C LEU A 173 8.16 -14.97 -3.39
N TYR A 174 7.87 -13.72 -3.69
CA TYR A 174 6.64 -13.34 -4.40
C TYR A 174 6.61 -13.82 -5.86
N ILE A 175 7.75 -13.98 -6.51
CA ILE A 175 7.81 -14.41 -7.91
C ILE A 175 7.99 -15.94 -8.06
N THR A 176 8.51 -16.63 -7.03
CA THR A 176 8.71 -18.09 -7.08
C THR A 176 7.52 -18.87 -6.55
N ASP A 177 6.90 -18.40 -5.46
CA ASP A 177 5.84 -19.12 -4.74
C ASP A 177 4.47 -18.51 -5.04
N SER A 178 4.18 -18.32 -6.32
CA SER A 178 2.96 -17.67 -6.78
C SER A 178 2.19 -18.46 -7.82
N THR A 179 0.99 -17.98 -8.12
CA THR A 179 0.10 -18.53 -9.14
C THR A 179 0.62 -18.38 -10.58
N CYS A 180 1.62 -17.54 -10.80
CA CYS A 180 2.06 -17.13 -12.14
C CYS A 180 3.53 -17.44 -12.39
N ASP A 181 3.83 -17.98 -13.59
CA ASP A 181 5.21 -18.03 -14.09
C ASP A 181 5.80 -16.62 -14.20
N PRO A 182 6.96 -16.33 -13.57
CA PRO A 182 7.59 -15.01 -13.62
C PRO A 182 7.80 -14.43 -15.02
N ALA A 183 7.98 -15.29 -16.03
CA ALA A 183 8.10 -14.86 -17.41
C ALA A 183 6.85 -14.15 -17.97
N LEU A 184 5.69 -14.32 -17.33
CA LEU A 184 4.40 -13.77 -17.76
C LEU A 184 3.98 -12.51 -16.99
N LEU A 185 4.75 -12.07 -16.01
CA LEU A 185 4.37 -11.00 -15.06
C LEU A 185 4.07 -9.65 -15.73
N SER A 186 4.67 -9.34 -16.88
CA SER A 186 4.36 -8.10 -17.61
C SER A 186 2.92 -8.04 -18.16
N GLY A 187 2.26 -9.17 -18.31
CA GLY A 187 0.88 -9.29 -18.76
C GLY A 187 -0.13 -9.52 -17.64
N LYS A 188 0.35 -9.64 -16.40
CA LYS A 188 -0.52 -9.82 -15.22
C LYS A 188 -0.81 -8.48 -14.57
N THR A 189 -2.09 -8.27 -14.25
CA THR A 189 -2.60 -7.04 -13.64
C THR A 189 -2.84 -7.20 -12.13
N GLY A 190 -3.08 -6.09 -11.44
CA GLY A 190 -3.56 -6.11 -10.06
C GLY A 190 -4.96 -6.74 -9.93
N GLU A 191 -5.80 -6.58 -10.96
CA GLU A 191 -7.13 -7.21 -11.01
C GLU A 191 -7.02 -8.73 -11.12
N ASP A 192 -6.06 -9.27 -11.89
CA ASP A 192 -5.78 -10.72 -11.93
C ASP A 192 -5.42 -11.22 -10.52
N ALA A 193 -4.50 -10.54 -9.83
CA ALA A 193 -4.07 -10.92 -8.48
C ALA A 193 -5.22 -10.83 -7.46
N ALA A 194 -6.07 -9.80 -7.54
CA ALA A 194 -7.26 -9.68 -6.69
C ALA A 194 -8.24 -10.82 -6.92
N SER A 195 -8.48 -11.18 -8.19
CA SER A 195 -9.36 -12.29 -8.58
C SER A 195 -8.83 -13.63 -8.09
N GLU A 196 -7.53 -13.91 -8.25
CA GLU A 196 -6.89 -15.13 -7.77
C GLU A 196 -7.10 -15.31 -6.25
N PHE A 197 -6.94 -14.24 -5.47
CA PHE A 197 -7.20 -14.29 -4.03
C PHE A 197 -8.69 -14.44 -3.71
N ALA A 198 -9.54 -13.63 -4.33
CA ALA A 198 -10.99 -13.62 -4.09
C ALA A 198 -11.68 -14.96 -4.43
N LEU A 199 -11.11 -15.72 -5.36
CA LEU A 199 -11.57 -17.05 -5.74
C LEU A 199 -10.93 -18.19 -4.92
N GLY A 200 -10.03 -17.86 -3.98
CA GLY A 200 -9.36 -18.85 -3.13
C GLY A 200 -8.26 -19.64 -3.86
N GLU A 201 -7.71 -19.10 -4.93
CA GLU A 201 -6.63 -19.74 -5.71
C GLU A 201 -5.22 -19.48 -5.09
N ALA A 202 -5.13 -18.57 -4.12
CA ALA A 202 -3.91 -18.27 -3.38
C ALA A 202 -4.19 -18.03 -1.90
N VAL A 203 -3.19 -18.32 -1.05
CA VAL A 203 -3.27 -18.13 0.40
C VAL A 203 -2.93 -16.70 0.79
N PHE A 204 -1.94 -16.08 0.12
CA PHE A 204 -1.37 -14.78 0.43
C PHE A 204 -1.49 -13.79 -0.73
N TYR A 205 -1.77 -12.52 -0.39
CA TYR A 205 -1.91 -11.42 -1.35
C TYR A 205 -1.34 -10.13 -0.77
N GLN A 206 -0.21 -9.63 -1.29
CA GLN A 206 0.30 -8.33 -0.88
C GLN A 206 -0.57 -7.21 -1.44
N ASN A 207 -1.36 -6.59 -0.60
CA ASN A 207 -2.14 -5.39 -0.92
C ASN A 207 -2.58 -4.70 0.38
N GLY A 208 -3.44 -3.70 0.28
CA GLY A 208 -3.91 -2.91 1.41
C GLY A 208 -5.41 -3.02 1.69
N THR A 209 -5.84 -2.25 2.66
CA THR A 209 -7.24 -2.22 3.12
C THR A 209 -8.24 -1.87 2.02
N TRP A 210 -7.82 -1.14 1.00
CA TRP A 210 -8.62 -0.81 -0.20
C TRP A 210 -8.97 -2.03 -1.05
N ALA A 211 -8.13 -3.08 -1.05
CA ALA A 211 -8.38 -4.30 -1.82
C ALA A 211 -9.62 -5.07 -1.34
N TYR A 212 -10.14 -4.79 -0.15
CA TYR A 212 -11.36 -5.41 0.35
C TYR A 212 -12.54 -5.24 -0.63
N ASN A 213 -12.65 -4.11 -1.29
CA ASN A 213 -13.73 -3.88 -2.26
C ASN A 213 -13.64 -4.78 -3.51
N ASP A 214 -12.44 -5.25 -3.85
CA ASP A 214 -12.22 -6.19 -4.96
C ASP A 214 -12.36 -7.66 -4.53
N ILE A 215 -12.28 -7.93 -3.23
CA ILE A 215 -12.31 -9.28 -2.65
C ILE A 215 -13.72 -9.65 -2.18
N LYS A 216 -14.43 -8.73 -1.54
CA LYS A 216 -15.74 -8.97 -0.90
C LYS A 216 -16.78 -9.52 -1.88
N ASP A 217 -17.76 -10.22 -1.35
CA ASP A 217 -18.85 -10.82 -2.12
C ASP A 217 -18.41 -11.90 -3.14
N ASN A 218 -17.22 -12.50 -2.93
CA ASN A 218 -16.70 -13.63 -3.70
C ASN A 218 -16.60 -14.89 -2.82
N GLU A 219 -15.70 -15.83 -3.17
CA GLU A 219 -15.59 -17.12 -2.47
C GLU A 219 -14.95 -17.00 -1.08
N VAL A 220 -14.08 -15.99 -0.87
CA VAL A 220 -13.44 -15.72 0.43
C VAL A 220 -14.37 -14.86 1.29
N ALA A 221 -14.84 -15.40 2.40
CA ALA A 221 -15.73 -14.68 3.31
C ALA A 221 -14.96 -13.63 4.15
N ASP A 222 -15.68 -12.63 4.66
CA ASP A 222 -15.09 -11.55 5.47
C ASP A 222 -14.38 -12.07 6.73
N GLU A 223 -14.92 -13.09 7.38
CA GLU A 223 -14.32 -13.73 8.55
C GLU A 223 -13.01 -14.46 8.25
N ASP A 224 -12.77 -14.83 6.99
CA ASP A 224 -11.56 -15.50 6.54
C ASP A 224 -10.44 -14.53 6.19
N LEU A 225 -10.68 -13.23 6.19
CA LEU A 225 -9.68 -12.23 5.87
C LEU A 225 -8.81 -11.87 7.09
N GLY A 226 -7.49 -11.93 6.92
CA GLY A 226 -6.50 -11.45 7.86
C GLY A 226 -5.39 -10.68 7.16
N MET A 227 -4.53 -10.02 7.92
CA MET A 227 -3.33 -9.34 7.40
C MET A 227 -2.11 -9.69 8.24
N LEU A 228 -0.98 -9.90 7.58
CA LEU A 228 0.36 -10.02 8.18
C LEU A 228 1.20 -8.79 7.78
N PRO A 229 2.14 -8.36 8.63
CA PRO A 229 3.19 -7.43 8.22
C PRO A 229 4.04 -8.00 7.07
N ILE A 230 4.59 -7.12 6.25
CA ILE A 230 5.56 -7.52 5.23
C ILE A 230 6.92 -7.66 5.91
N TYR A 231 7.27 -8.87 6.26
CA TYR A 231 8.56 -9.20 6.84
C TYR A 231 9.62 -9.34 5.74
N ILE A 232 10.78 -8.72 5.92
CA ILE A 232 11.87 -8.74 4.93
C ILE A 232 13.18 -9.32 5.49
N GLY A 233 13.17 -9.87 6.71
CA GLY A 233 14.34 -10.41 7.38
C GLY A 233 15.21 -9.32 8.05
N ALA A 234 14.62 -8.17 8.38
CA ALA A 234 15.30 -7.13 9.12
C ALA A 234 15.33 -7.44 10.63
N GLU A 235 16.37 -7.00 11.33
CA GLU A 235 16.50 -7.21 12.78
C GLU A 235 15.36 -6.50 13.52
N GLY A 236 14.69 -7.22 14.42
CA GLY A 236 13.59 -6.71 15.23
C GLY A 236 12.25 -6.65 14.53
N GLU A 237 12.12 -7.24 13.34
CA GLU A 237 10.85 -7.23 12.56
C GLU A 237 9.71 -7.99 13.26
N GLU A 238 10.00 -8.83 14.26
CA GLU A 238 8.96 -9.49 15.07
C GLU A 238 8.10 -8.50 15.87
N ASN A 239 8.57 -7.27 16.05
CA ASN A 239 7.82 -6.18 16.67
C ASN A 239 7.12 -5.25 15.65
N GLN A 240 7.29 -5.53 14.37
CA GLN A 240 6.69 -4.76 13.28
C GLN A 240 5.17 -4.97 13.22
N GLY A 241 4.45 -3.88 13.00
CA GLY A 241 3.05 -3.84 12.57
C GLY A 241 2.92 -3.71 11.06
N LEU A 242 1.71 -3.37 10.62
CA LEU A 242 1.41 -3.13 9.20
C LEU A 242 1.96 -1.78 8.74
N CYS A 243 2.08 -1.61 7.43
CA CYS A 243 2.48 -0.34 6.82
C CYS A 243 1.29 0.62 6.81
N THR A 244 1.38 1.72 7.54
CA THR A 244 0.25 2.65 7.75
C THR A 244 0.64 4.08 7.41
N GLY A 245 -0.23 4.78 6.68
CA GLY A 245 0.00 6.15 6.28
C GLY A 245 -1.13 6.74 5.45
N SER A 246 -0.86 7.86 4.80
CA SER A 246 -1.76 8.51 3.86
C SER A 246 -1.00 9.01 2.65
N GLU A 247 -1.58 8.83 1.47
CA GLU A 247 -1.04 9.34 0.21
C GLU A 247 -2.11 10.08 -0.60
N ASN A 248 -3.37 9.99 -0.19
CA ASN A 248 -4.52 10.54 -0.90
C ASN A 248 -4.98 11.84 -0.26
N TYR A 249 -4.79 12.96 -0.97
CA TYR A 249 -5.10 14.30 -0.47
C TYR A 249 -6.08 15.01 -1.38
N TRP A 250 -7.16 15.54 -0.81
CA TRP A 250 -8.06 16.46 -1.49
C TRP A 250 -7.41 17.82 -1.65
N CYS A 251 -7.46 18.34 -2.86
CA CYS A 251 -7.04 19.70 -3.23
C CYS A 251 -8.20 20.44 -3.91
N VAL A 252 -8.27 21.75 -3.71
CA VAL A 252 -9.27 22.61 -4.33
C VAL A 252 -8.60 23.50 -5.38
N ASN A 253 -9.16 23.53 -6.58
CA ASN A 253 -8.66 24.35 -7.69
C ASN A 253 -8.98 25.82 -7.46
N LYS A 254 -7.97 26.62 -7.13
CA LYS A 254 -8.11 28.07 -6.89
C LYS A 254 -8.53 28.88 -8.12
N ASN A 255 -8.42 28.30 -9.32
CA ASN A 255 -8.75 28.94 -10.59
C ASN A 255 -10.20 28.67 -11.03
N ALA A 256 -10.96 27.86 -10.27
CA ALA A 256 -12.38 27.61 -10.54
C ALA A 256 -13.25 28.85 -10.22
N ASP A 257 -14.50 28.81 -10.62
CA ASP A 257 -15.46 29.88 -10.27
C ASP A 257 -15.60 29.96 -8.73
N PRO A 258 -15.63 31.17 -8.15
CA PRO A 258 -15.77 31.32 -6.69
C PRO A 258 -17.00 30.62 -6.09
N ALA A 259 -18.10 30.52 -6.84
CA ALA A 259 -19.30 29.82 -6.38
C ALA A 259 -19.07 28.29 -6.34
N ASP A 260 -18.31 27.73 -7.31
CA ASP A 260 -17.97 26.32 -7.35
C ASP A 260 -16.95 25.98 -6.25
N ILE A 261 -16.00 26.88 -6.00
CA ILE A 261 -15.06 26.72 -4.85
C ILE A 261 -15.82 26.64 -3.54
N GLN A 262 -16.76 27.58 -3.29
CA GLN A 262 -17.54 27.57 -2.05
C GLN A 262 -18.39 26.30 -1.94
N ALA A 263 -19.09 25.90 -3.00
CA ALA A 263 -19.87 24.67 -3.02
C ALA A 263 -19.00 23.42 -2.77
N THR A 264 -17.77 23.41 -3.28
CA THR A 264 -16.80 22.32 -3.03
C THR A 264 -16.37 22.27 -1.56
N LEU A 265 -16.05 23.41 -0.96
CA LEU A 265 -15.71 23.49 0.48
C LEU A 265 -16.89 23.04 1.35
N ASP A 266 -18.10 23.49 1.05
CA ASP A 266 -19.32 23.08 1.75
C ASP A 266 -19.58 21.58 1.59
N PHE A 267 -19.31 21.01 0.41
CA PHE A 267 -19.42 19.56 0.17
C PHE A 267 -18.38 18.77 0.97
N MET A 268 -17.12 19.21 0.97
CA MET A 268 -16.04 18.53 1.72
C MET A 268 -16.35 18.53 3.22
N GLU A 269 -16.83 19.65 3.76
CA GLU A 269 -17.28 19.73 5.16
C GLU A 269 -18.48 18.83 5.42
N TRP A 270 -19.49 18.87 4.53
CA TRP A 270 -20.69 18.03 4.67
C TRP A 270 -20.34 16.54 4.69
N VAL A 271 -19.40 16.09 3.84
CA VAL A 271 -18.97 14.68 3.77
C VAL A 271 -18.39 14.22 5.11
N VAL A 272 -17.63 15.07 5.80
CA VAL A 272 -16.96 14.67 7.06
C VAL A 272 -17.78 15.00 8.33
N THR A 273 -18.90 15.71 8.20
CA THR A 273 -19.72 16.12 9.38
C THR A 273 -21.13 15.55 9.38
N SER A 274 -21.74 15.30 8.22
CA SER A 274 -23.09 14.73 8.14
C SER A 274 -23.11 13.23 8.42
N ASP A 275 -24.22 12.72 8.96
CA ASP A 275 -24.41 11.28 9.16
C ASP A 275 -24.26 10.50 7.86
N THR A 276 -24.83 11.01 6.75
CA THR A 276 -24.76 10.36 5.44
C THR A 276 -23.34 10.32 4.90
N GLY A 277 -22.59 11.41 4.99
CA GLY A 277 -21.20 11.47 4.48
C GLY A 277 -20.26 10.60 5.30
N ARG A 278 -20.39 10.65 6.64
CA ARG A 278 -19.59 9.82 7.54
C ARG A 278 -19.88 8.33 7.35
N ASP A 279 -21.14 7.95 7.22
CA ASP A 279 -21.55 6.57 6.93
C ASP A 279 -21.00 6.09 5.58
N ALA A 280 -21.07 6.94 4.56
CA ALA A 280 -20.51 6.62 3.24
C ALA A 280 -19.00 6.37 3.29
N LEU A 281 -18.23 7.25 3.94
CA LEU A 281 -16.78 7.06 4.06
C LEU A 281 -16.40 5.85 4.92
N ALA A 282 -17.00 5.70 6.11
CA ALA A 282 -16.63 4.65 7.06
C ALA A 282 -17.15 3.27 6.68
N ASN A 283 -18.43 3.16 6.30
CA ASN A 283 -19.10 1.87 6.09
C ASN A 283 -19.16 1.46 4.61
N THR A 284 -19.56 2.38 3.71
CA THR A 284 -19.68 2.04 2.29
C THR A 284 -18.31 1.91 1.63
N MET A 285 -17.40 2.86 1.89
CA MET A 285 -16.05 2.87 1.33
C MET A 285 -15.03 2.13 2.22
N GLY A 286 -15.37 1.90 3.49
CA GLY A 286 -14.51 1.20 4.44
C GLY A 286 -13.28 1.99 4.88
N PHE A 287 -13.32 3.33 4.81
CA PHE A 287 -12.19 4.19 5.13
C PHE A 287 -12.01 4.42 6.63
N VAL A 288 -10.76 4.47 7.05
CA VAL A 288 -10.34 5.16 8.27
C VAL A 288 -9.99 6.59 7.89
N THR A 289 -10.56 7.57 8.57
CA THR A 289 -10.38 8.97 8.21
C THR A 289 -9.59 9.73 9.29
N PRO A 290 -8.83 10.80 8.93
CA PRO A 290 -8.08 11.59 9.89
C PRO A 290 -8.92 12.68 10.58
N PHE A 291 -10.25 12.55 10.64
CA PHE A 291 -11.13 13.59 11.16
C PHE A 291 -11.72 13.22 12.52
N LYS A 292 -11.71 14.18 13.46
CA LYS A 292 -12.30 14.07 14.82
C LYS A 292 -13.79 13.71 14.80
N THR A 293 -14.49 14.09 13.74
CA THR A 293 -15.93 13.85 13.55
C THR A 293 -16.29 12.37 13.40
N PHE A 294 -15.31 11.48 13.22
CA PHE A 294 -15.50 10.02 13.11
C PHE A 294 -15.23 9.27 14.41
N GLU A 295 -14.77 9.94 15.46
CA GLU A 295 -14.45 9.29 16.75
C GLU A 295 -15.69 8.70 17.45
N ASP A 296 -16.88 9.25 17.18
CA ASP A 296 -18.14 8.86 17.81
C ASP A 296 -18.99 7.93 16.89
N GLY A 297 -18.55 6.69 16.69
CA GLY A 297 -19.40 5.62 16.15
C GLY A 297 -19.34 5.38 14.64
N TYR A 298 -18.50 6.08 13.92
CA TYR A 298 -18.24 5.86 12.48
C TYR A 298 -16.90 5.14 12.28
N GLN A 299 -16.83 3.89 12.71
CA GLN A 299 -15.63 3.06 12.54
C GLN A 299 -15.83 2.09 11.38
N SER A 300 -14.83 1.96 10.53
CA SER A 300 -14.84 1.01 9.42
C SER A 300 -15.07 -0.41 9.91
N GLN A 301 -15.98 -1.13 9.22
CA GLN A 301 -16.22 -2.56 9.44
C GLN A 301 -15.41 -3.43 8.46
N ASN A 302 -14.54 -2.83 7.65
CA ASN A 302 -13.65 -3.56 6.77
C ASN A 302 -12.76 -4.52 7.60
N PRO A 303 -12.81 -5.84 7.37
CA PRO A 303 -12.06 -6.82 8.17
C PRO A 303 -10.55 -6.62 8.11
N LEU A 304 -10.03 -6.04 7.02
CA LEU A 304 -8.60 -5.72 6.89
C LEU A 304 -8.21 -4.51 7.78
N VAL A 305 -9.11 -3.55 7.97
CA VAL A 305 -8.92 -2.45 8.94
C VAL A 305 -8.93 -3.00 10.36
N LEU A 306 -9.88 -3.89 10.69
CA LEU A 306 -9.96 -4.52 12.01
C LEU A 306 -8.71 -5.35 12.32
N ALA A 307 -8.11 -5.99 11.33
CA ALA A 307 -6.83 -6.70 11.50
C ALA A 307 -5.69 -5.75 11.91
N ASN A 308 -5.62 -4.53 11.36
CA ASN A 308 -4.65 -3.52 11.78
C ASN A 308 -4.84 -3.08 13.24
N ASP A 309 -6.08 -2.98 13.69
CA ASP A 309 -6.38 -2.63 15.08
C ASP A 309 -5.83 -3.65 16.08
N GLU A 310 -5.77 -4.93 15.71
CA GLU A 310 -5.18 -6.00 16.54
C GLU A 310 -3.68 -5.79 16.73
N TYR A 311 -2.93 -5.44 15.67
CA TYR A 311 -1.50 -5.10 15.77
C TYR A 311 -1.27 -3.87 16.65
N THR A 312 -2.11 -2.84 16.51
CA THR A 312 -2.05 -1.63 17.32
C THR A 312 -2.30 -1.94 18.81
N LYS A 313 -3.31 -2.75 19.12
CA LYS A 313 -3.62 -3.20 20.50
C LYS A 313 -2.52 -4.07 21.09
N ALA A 314 -1.84 -4.88 20.25
CA ALA A 314 -0.69 -5.67 20.64
C ALA A 314 0.60 -4.86 20.84
N GLY A 315 0.57 -3.54 20.60
CA GLY A 315 1.71 -2.64 20.76
C GLY A 315 2.79 -2.81 19.69
N LYS A 316 2.44 -3.36 18.53
CA LYS A 316 3.35 -3.47 17.40
C LYS A 316 3.63 -2.09 16.79
N THR A 317 4.85 -1.91 16.28
CA THR A 317 5.27 -0.64 15.67
C THR A 317 4.86 -0.60 14.20
N PRO A 318 3.97 0.31 13.78
CA PRO A 318 3.61 0.44 12.38
C PRO A 318 4.81 0.89 11.54
N VAL A 319 4.88 0.42 10.31
CA VAL A 319 5.85 0.91 9.31
C VAL A 319 5.26 2.15 8.66
N SER A 320 5.95 3.28 8.83
CA SER A 320 5.53 4.54 8.19
C SER A 320 5.74 4.52 6.69
N TRP A 321 4.87 5.23 5.98
CA TRP A 321 5.00 5.43 4.54
C TRP A 321 6.05 6.52 4.26
N ASN A 322 7.11 6.13 3.56
CA ASN A 322 8.17 7.05 3.13
C ASN A 322 8.04 7.43 1.64
N PHE A 323 6.88 7.24 1.04
CA PHE A 323 6.62 7.54 -0.38
C PHE A 323 6.93 8.99 -0.71
N THR A 324 6.70 9.88 0.25
CA THR A 324 6.93 11.32 0.14
C THR A 324 8.40 11.70 0.01
N THR A 325 9.30 10.79 0.34
CA THR A 325 10.76 10.99 0.25
C THR A 325 11.37 10.36 -0.99
N MET A 326 10.61 9.54 -1.72
CA MET A 326 11.05 8.97 -2.99
C MET A 326 11.22 10.09 -4.01
N PRO A 327 12.34 10.13 -4.76
CA PRO A 327 12.76 11.34 -5.48
C PRO A 327 11.85 11.73 -6.64
N SER A 328 11.30 10.77 -7.39
CA SER A 328 10.45 11.05 -8.54
C SER A 328 9.63 9.82 -8.99
N GLU A 329 8.68 10.02 -9.90
CA GLU A 329 7.99 8.91 -10.58
C GLU A 329 8.94 8.18 -11.54
N GLU A 330 9.92 8.85 -12.13
CA GLU A 330 10.95 8.26 -12.99
C GLU A 330 11.79 7.27 -12.20
N TRP A 331 12.17 7.59 -10.96
CA TRP A 331 12.86 6.65 -10.08
C TRP A 331 12.02 5.40 -9.82
N LYS A 332 10.75 5.57 -9.43
CA LYS A 332 9.84 4.44 -9.19
C LYS A 332 9.71 3.56 -10.43
N ASN A 333 9.53 4.17 -11.60
CA ASN A 333 9.43 3.45 -12.87
C ASN A 333 10.72 2.71 -13.23
N GLY A 334 11.88 3.30 -12.97
CA GLY A 334 13.18 2.66 -13.16
C GLY A 334 13.34 1.42 -12.28
N VAL A 335 12.97 1.52 -11.00
CA VAL A 335 12.99 0.38 -10.07
C VAL A 335 12.00 -0.70 -10.53
N GLY A 336 10.76 -0.32 -10.91
CA GLY A 336 9.75 -1.26 -11.39
C GLY A 336 10.18 -2.02 -12.64
N SER A 337 10.78 -1.33 -13.60
CA SER A 337 11.32 -1.96 -14.82
C SER A 337 12.45 -2.97 -14.51
N ALA A 338 13.38 -2.59 -13.63
CA ALA A 338 14.46 -3.47 -13.22
C ALA A 338 13.97 -4.71 -12.45
N LEU A 339 12.96 -4.56 -11.56
CA LEU A 339 12.32 -5.68 -10.87
C LEU A 339 11.67 -6.66 -11.85
N LEU A 340 10.97 -6.14 -12.87
CA LEU A 340 10.33 -6.97 -13.89
C LEU A 340 11.36 -7.72 -14.73
N GLU A 341 12.42 -7.04 -15.21
CA GLU A 341 13.49 -7.67 -15.98
C GLU A 341 14.21 -8.76 -15.18
N TYR A 342 14.46 -8.50 -13.90
CA TYR A 342 15.01 -9.50 -12.98
C TYR A 342 14.08 -10.73 -12.85
N ALA A 343 12.80 -10.51 -12.60
CA ALA A 343 11.82 -11.59 -12.45
C ALA A 343 11.70 -12.45 -13.72
N GLN A 344 11.77 -11.83 -14.90
CA GLN A 344 11.70 -12.50 -16.18
C GLN A 344 13.03 -13.16 -16.62
N GLY A 345 14.12 -12.98 -15.85
CA GLY A 345 15.44 -13.51 -16.17
C GLY A 345 16.12 -12.79 -17.34
N THR A 346 15.68 -11.59 -17.69
CA THR A 346 16.27 -10.73 -18.73
C THR A 346 17.22 -9.68 -18.16
N GLY A 347 17.21 -9.47 -16.85
CA GLY A 347 18.09 -8.62 -16.06
C GLY A 347 18.62 -9.34 -14.84
N ASP A 348 19.57 -8.72 -14.13
CA ASP A 348 20.11 -9.21 -12.87
C ASP A 348 19.74 -8.29 -11.70
N TRP A 349 20.03 -8.73 -10.47
CA TRP A 349 19.73 -7.94 -9.28
C TRP A 349 20.58 -6.67 -9.16
N ASP A 350 21.78 -6.67 -9.74
CA ASP A 350 22.66 -5.49 -9.76
C ASP A 350 22.01 -4.33 -10.54
N ALA A 351 21.19 -4.62 -11.55
CA ALA A 351 20.40 -3.62 -12.25
C ALA A 351 19.33 -2.99 -11.33
N VAL A 352 18.69 -3.79 -10.47
CA VAL A 352 17.75 -3.28 -9.46
C VAL A 352 18.48 -2.39 -8.44
N VAL A 353 19.64 -2.82 -7.95
CA VAL A 353 20.48 -2.03 -7.03
C VAL A 353 20.86 -0.69 -7.68
N THR A 354 21.30 -0.69 -8.93
CA THR A 354 21.66 0.52 -9.67
C THR A 354 20.47 1.45 -9.83
N ALA A 355 19.32 0.92 -10.27
CA ALA A 355 18.09 1.71 -10.40
C ALA A 355 17.64 2.32 -9.05
N PHE A 356 17.78 1.57 -7.97
CA PHE A 356 17.38 2.01 -6.64
C PHE A 356 18.33 3.07 -6.07
N VAL A 357 19.64 2.82 -6.06
CA VAL A 357 20.65 3.67 -5.38
C VAL A 357 21.11 4.81 -6.27
N ASP A 358 21.66 4.51 -7.45
CA ASP A 358 22.18 5.55 -8.36
C ASP A 358 21.03 6.36 -8.96
N GLY A 359 19.91 5.69 -9.26
CA GLY A 359 18.68 6.33 -9.71
C GLY A 359 18.14 7.32 -8.68
N TRP A 360 18.14 6.97 -7.38
CA TRP A 360 17.71 7.87 -6.31
C TRP A 360 18.49 9.18 -6.36
N LYS A 361 19.82 9.09 -6.31
CA LYS A 361 20.68 10.28 -6.32
C LYS A 361 20.48 11.12 -7.57
N THR A 362 20.39 10.48 -8.72
CA THR A 362 20.21 11.15 -10.02
C THR A 362 18.91 11.94 -10.06
N GLU A 363 17.81 11.32 -9.66
CA GLU A 363 16.48 11.93 -9.68
C GLU A 363 16.33 13.00 -8.59
N TYR A 364 16.92 12.76 -7.40
CA TYR A 364 16.93 13.76 -6.35
C TYR A 364 17.66 15.04 -6.79
N ASP A 365 18.84 14.90 -7.39
CA ASP A 365 19.61 16.04 -7.90
C ASP A 365 18.87 16.77 -9.03
N ALA A 366 18.20 16.04 -9.92
CA ALA A 366 17.41 16.63 -10.99
C ALA A 366 16.19 17.42 -10.47
N ALA A 367 15.54 16.92 -9.42
CA ALA A 367 14.41 17.60 -8.80
C ALA A 367 14.81 18.86 -8.01
N HIS A 368 16.09 18.98 -7.59
CA HIS A 368 16.63 20.08 -6.80
C HIS A 368 17.66 20.92 -7.58
N ALA A 369 17.83 20.69 -8.87
CA ALA A 369 18.63 21.55 -9.74
C ALA A 369 17.96 22.93 -9.87
N GLU A 370 18.65 24.01 -9.46
CA GLU A 370 18.21 25.41 -9.57
C GLU A 370 18.15 25.89 -11.04
#